data_2c4286c27c67181ab74971e7f0ad122d
#
_entry.id   2c4286c27c67181ab74971e7f0ad122d
#
_cell.length_a   1.000
_cell.length_b   1.000
_cell.length_c   1.000
_cell.angle_alpha   90.00
_cell.angle_beta   90.00
_cell.angle_gamma   90.00
#
_symmetry.space_group_name_H-M   'P 1'
#
loop_
_entity.id
_entity.type
_entity.pdbx_description
1 polymer ?
#
loop_
_entity_poly.entity_id
_entity_poly.type
_entity_poly.pdbx_seq_one_letter_code
_entity_poly.pdbx_strand_id
1 'polypeptide(L)'
;MAADGRRHSIVTRNSGAAEFTRHRGPVTCVAGVPGTRQAVTSGYDGAVGLFHLDTGAVELLGYHAHLVNRVTIDRNGTRAASSSSDYQVHIWDLERRCLERVLCGHSDDVEDFAFVSDRVGVSVSRDQRILIWDLVTGAILRCIEGHEKDVLAVVAAGGQIYTSGDDMTLRQWDVQSGRMLRKWGPFEQETDTCAIDPIMGRVVLGSDDGVIRVFDTQGGGPSREIPAHASGIKKVCTSPRNGDILSAAYDQRICIWDTKSLEQKAEMERVPSTWERSLNWSPDGRSVLGGTFDGTVLVWDADRGSLKARIGDDGGEAGNACFNEVSAGADGALVTVSDDGYVRRACLTDTESAWLGKAAPASRRVLMNAVVLDDARQRVVTGAHDNSVHIFALKHGGLEVEALLHLGEGPVNCVRIAANAGYAGDAFVACYSGAIVHIDPHGAIRKRIAVHNGAVKALRIHDTKPIGVSCGADGLLVSWTLDGDLVRSFAGHTAIVDDVDIDPSGRMIASAGRDFVLKVHRLDDGVLLHAINLGRRSPKSICFVTESAVVVGDYWGGLIRADLARNRVTRRQIATNGISSLCRSGEFLAASSYDGAIYLVRPSDLKVVNTLTAMVQRAPAGGDAG
;
A
#
# COMPACT_ATOMS: atom_id res chain seq x y z
N MET A 1 -7.66 -39.69 17.91
CA MET A 1 -8.74 -38.91 17.26
C MET A 1 -8.16 -38.35 15.97
N ALA A 2 -8.73 -38.73 14.84
CA ALA A 2 -8.15 -38.52 13.52
C ALA A 2 -8.26 -37.02 13.10
N ALA A 3 -7.15 -36.45 12.70
CA ALA A 3 -7.10 -35.11 12.11
C ALA A 3 -7.62 -35.19 10.67
N ASP A 4 -8.71 -34.50 10.43
CA ASP A 4 -9.36 -34.35 9.11
C ASP A 4 -8.48 -33.49 8.20
N GLY A 5 -7.74 -34.15 7.33
CA GLY A 5 -6.88 -33.54 6.32
C GLY A 5 -7.71 -32.96 5.16
N ARG A 6 -8.27 -31.77 5.31
CA ARG A 6 -8.84 -31.03 4.19
C ARG A 6 -7.71 -30.56 3.27
N ARG A 7 -7.52 -31.29 2.19
CA ARG A 7 -6.73 -30.84 1.03
C ARG A 7 -7.37 -29.56 0.50
N HIS A 8 -6.69 -28.44 0.69
CA HIS A 8 -7.07 -27.21 -0.04
C HIS A 8 -6.78 -27.47 -1.51
N SER A 9 -7.83 -27.56 -2.29
CA SER A 9 -7.75 -27.68 -3.74
C SER A 9 -7.05 -26.43 -4.30
N ILE A 10 -5.88 -26.65 -4.90
CA ILE A 10 -5.23 -25.67 -5.77
C ILE A 10 -6.22 -25.37 -6.89
N VAL A 11 -6.75 -24.17 -6.91
CA VAL A 11 -7.60 -23.70 -8.02
C VAL A 11 -6.69 -23.46 -9.22
N THR A 12 -6.43 -24.53 -9.98
CA THR A 12 -5.97 -24.39 -11.35
C THR A 12 -7.14 -23.86 -12.18
N ARG A 13 -7.17 -22.54 -12.39
CA ARG A 13 -8.04 -21.94 -13.41
C ARG A 13 -7.49 -22.32 -14.79
N ASN A 14 -7.89 -23.47 -15.29
CA ASN A 14 -7.73 -23.84 -16.69
C ASN A 14 -9.04 -23.52 -17.44
N SER A 15 -8.94 -22.61 -18.38
CA SER A 15 -9.60 -22.50 -19.70
C SER A 15 -9.88 -21.04 -20.04
N GLY A 16 -9.12 -20.48 -21.01
CA GLY A 16 -9.37 -19.14 -21.57
C GLY A 16 -8.73 -17.98 -20.79
N ALA A 17 -7.73 -18.21 -19.95
CA ALA A 17 -6.99 -17.15 -19.27
C ALA A 17 -6.17 -16.37 -20.31
N ALA A 18 -6.34 -15.05 -20.36
CA ALA A 18 -5.44 -14.16 -21.08
C ALA A 18 -3.99 -14.44 -20.63
N GLU A 19 -3.07 -14.48 -21.59
CA GLU A 19 -1.64 -14.67 -21.36
C GLU A 19 -1.14 -13.64 -20.33
N PHE A 20 -0.34 -14.08 -19.35
CA PHE A 20 0.24 -13.16 -18.35
C PHE A 20 1.39 -12.42 -19.04
N THR A 21 1.15 -11.18 -19.43
CA THR A 21 2.14 -10.30 -20.07
C THR A 21 2.71 -9.25 -19.14
N ARG A 22 2.02 -8.94 -18.05
CA ARG A 22 2.41 -8.01 -16.99
C ARG A 22 1.50 -8.16 -15.77
N HIS A 23 1.89 -7.53 -14.65
CA HIS A 23 1.01 -7.39 -13.50
C HIS A 23 -0.20 -6.49 -13.81
N ARG A 24 -1.31 -6.77 -13.14
CA ARG A 24 -2.57 -6.00 -13.25
C ARG A 24 -2.67 -4.94 -12.14
N GLY A 25 -1.58 -4.27 -11.84
CA GLY A 25 -1.48 -3.27 -10.78
C GLY A 25 -0.04 -3.12 -10.34
N PRO A 26 0.21 -2.43 -9.23
CA PRO A 26 1.56 -2.15 -8.76
C PRO A 26 2.44 -3.40 -8.64
N VAL A 27 3.64 -3.31 -9.23
CA VAL A 27 4.71 -4.29 -9.01
C VAL A 27 5.39 -3.93 -7.70
N THR A 28 5.19 -4.74 -6.67
CA THR A 28 5.64 -4.45 -5.31
C THR A 28 7.13 -4.73 -5.09
N CYS A 29 7.69 -5.68 -5.82
CA CYS A 29 9.11 -6.01 -5.73
C CYS A 29 9.62 -6.62 -7.04
N VAL A 30 10.88 -6.35 -7.35
CA VAL A 30 11.64 -6.96 -8.45
C VAL A 30 12.94 -7.52 -7.89
N ALA A 31 13.20 -8.81 -8.07
CA ALA A 31 14.43 -9.47 -7.61
C ALA A 31 15.14 -10.20 -8.76
N GLY A 32 16.34 -9.78 -9.09
CA GLY A 32 17.14 -10.42 -10.13
C GLY A 32 17.58 -11.83 -9.74
N VAL A 33 17.52 -12.78 -10.69
CA VAL A 33 17.92 -14.18 -10.44
C VAL A 33 19.42 -14.35 -10.70
N PRO A 34 20.25 -14.68 -9.70
CA PRO A 34 21.70 -14.84 -9.83
C PRO A 34 22.12 -15.74 -11.00
N GLY A 35 23.14 -15.34 -11.74
CA GLY A 35 23.68 -16.11 -12.85
C GLY A 35 22.81 -16.12 -14.12
N THR A 36 21.71 -15.37 -14.15
CA THR A 36 20.77 -15.31 -15.27
C THR A 36 20.47 -13.88 -15.72
N ARG A 37 19.70 -13.76 -16.80
CA ARG A 37 19.12 -12.49 -17.26
C ARG A 37 17.61 -12.46 -16.96
N GLN A 38 17.23 -12.95 -15.79
CA GLN A 38 15.84 -13.02 -15.35
C GLN A 38 15.65 -12.26 -14.04
N ALA A 39 14.42 -11.85 -13.79
CA ALA A 39 13.98 -11.28 -12.52
C ALA A 39 12.62 -11.86 -12.12
N VAL A 40 12.45 -12.18 -10.85
CA VAL A 40 11.14 -12.52 -10.26
C VAL A 40 10.48 -11.25 -9.78
N THR A 41 9.20 -11.12 -10.03
CA THR A 41 8.39 -9.96 -9.63
C THR A 41 7.21 -10.39 -8.80
N SER A 42 6.71 -9.48 -8.00
CA SER A 42 5.48 -9.63 -7.22
C SER A 42 4.59 -8.40 -7.38
N GLY A 43 3.28 -8.56 -7.21
CA GLY A 43 2.35 -7.46 -7.42
C GLY A 43 1.11 -7.46 -6.52
N TYR A 44 0.36 -6.37 -6.59
CA TYR A 44 -0.92 -6.19 -5.90
C TYR A 44 -2.00 -7.15 -6.40
N ASP A 45 -1.84 -7.65 -7.62
CA ASP A 45 -2.73 -8.67 -8.22
C ASP A 45 -2.54 -10.08 -7.63
N GLY A 46 -1.66 -10.22 -6.64
CA GLY A 46 -1.31 -11.50 -6.02
C GLY A 46 -0.40 -12.37 -6.89
N ALA A 47 -0.06 -11.93 -8.10
CA ALA A 47 0.79 -12.69 -9.02
C ALA A 47 2.25 -12.66 -8.59
N VAL A 48 2.95 -13.77 -8.88
CA VAL A 48 4.40 -13.88 -8.88
C VAL A 48 4.82 -14.22 -10.31
N GLY A 49 5.55 -13.31 -10.95
CA GLY A 49 5.96 -13.40 -12.35
C GLY A 49 7.47 -13.60 -12.51
N LEU A 50 7.88 -14.17 -13.63
CA LEU A 50 9.26 -14.28 -14.05
C LEU A 50 9.47 -13.50 -15.35
N PHE A 51 10.31 -12.48 -15.32
CA PHE A 51 10.59 -11.56 -16.42
C PHE A 51 11.97 -11.83 -17.00
N HIS A 52 12.05 -11.94 -18.33
CA HIS A 52 13.29 -12.07 -19.07
C HIS A 52 13.79 -10.69 -19.52
N LEU A 53 14.87 -10.21 -18.91
CA LEU A 53 15.34 -8.84 -19.05
C LEU A 53 15.86 -8.50 -20.48
N ASP A 54 16.25 -9.49 -21.28
CA ASP A 54 16.76 -9.28 -22.62
C ASP A 54 15.67 -9.37 -23.70
N THR A 55 14.74 -10.32 -23.54
CA THR A 55 13.70 -10.59 -24.53
C THR A 55 12.39 -9.90 -24.25
N GLY A 56 12.20 -9.41 -23.01
CA GLY A 56 10.93 -8.88 -22.55
C GLY A 56 9.84 -9.93 -22.32
N ALA A 57 10.16 -11.21 -22.48
CA ALA A 57 9.21 -12.30 -22.24
C ALA A 57 8.84 -12.37 -20.75
N VAL A 58 7.59 -12.67 -20.47
CA VAL A 58 7.02 -12.72 -19.13
C VAL A 58 6.31 -14.06 -18.92
N GLU A 59 6.57 -14.70 -17.80
CA GLU A 59 5.94 -15.96 -17.41
C GLU A 59 5.32 -15.84 -16.02
N LEU A 60 4.17 -16.49 -15.82
CA LEU A 60 3.52 -16.56 -14.52
C LEU A 60 4.04 -17.79 -13.75
N LEU A 61 4.58 -17.59 -12.56
CA LEU A 61 4.91 -18.69 -11.63
C LEU A 61 3.66 -19.15 -10.86
N GLY A 62 2.81 -18.23 -10.44
CA GLY A 62 1.56 -18.52 -9.76
C GLY A 62 1.00 -17.32 -8.99
N TYR A 63 0.06 -17.61 -8.10
CA TYR A 63 -0.67 -16.60 -7.34
C TYR A 63 -0.65 -16.87 -5.84
N HIS A 64 -0.63 -15.81 -5.05
CA HIS A 64 -1.12 -15.76 -3.69
C HIS A 64 -2.63 -15.44 -3.65
N ALA A 65 -3.26 -15.67 -2.50
CA ALA A 65 -4.67 -15.31 -2.31
C ALA A 65 -4.88 -13.79 -2.12
N HIS A 66 -3.80 -13.05 -1.85
CA HIS A 66 -3.80 -11.59 -1.66
C HIS A 66 -2.54 -10.96 -2.26
N LEU A 67 -2.40 -9.62 -2.15
CA LEU A 67 -1.22 -8.90 -2.64
C LEU A 67 0.07 -9.50 -2.08
N VAL A 68 1.11 -9.45 -2.90
CA VAL A 68 2.44 -9.93 -2.51
C VAL A 68 3.30 -8.72 -2.16
N ASN A 69 3.80 -8.68 -0.92
CA ASN A 69 4.57 -7.55 -0.40
C ASN A 69 6.00 -7.53 -0.95
N ARG A 70 6.66 -8.71 -0.96
CA ARG A 70 8.05 -8.81 -1.38
C ARG A 70 8.38 -10.16 -2.00
N VAL A 71 9.42 -10.17 -2.83
CA VAL A 71 10.05 -11.39 -3.34
C VAL A 71 11.54 -11.33 -3.11
N THR A 72 12.14 -12.45 -2.70
CA THR A 72 13.58 -12.61 -2.53
C THR A 72 14.05 -13.90 -3.18
N ILE A 73 15.32 -13.94 -3.61
CA ILE A 73 15.92 -15.08 -4.30
C ILE A 73 17.00 -15.69 -3.42
N ASP A 74 17.13 -17.01 -3.44
CA ASP A 74 18.21 -17.70 -2.78
C ASP A 74 19.56 -17.40 -3.45
N ARG A 75 20.65 -17.68 -2.72
CA ARG A 75 22.00 -17.38 -3.20
C ARG A 75 22.35 -18.07 -4.51
N ASN A 76 21.76 -19.23 -4.76
CA ASN A 76 22.06 -20.07 -5.93
C ASN A 76 21.19 -19.70 -7.15
N GLY A 77 20.17 -18.87 -6.99
CA GLY A 77 19.20 -18.52 -8.05
C GLY A 77 18.24 -19.68 -8.40
N THR A 78 18.12 -20.67 -7.52
CA THR A 78 17.27 -21.86 -7.74
C THR A 78 15.89 -21.74 -7.14
N ARG A 79 15.73 -20.92 -6.09
CA ARG A 79 14.45 -20.70 -5.42
C ARG A 79 14.16 -19.21 -5.22
N ALA A 80 12.87 -18.89 -5.32
CA ALA A 80 12.34 -17.61 -4.84
C ALA A 80 11.43 -17.84 -3.63
N ALA A 81 11.35 -16.84 -2.77
CA ALA A 81 10.35 -16.76 -1.72
C ALA A 81 9.53 -15.50 -1.91
N SER A 82 8.21 -15.60 -1.82
CA SER A 82 7.30 -14.46 -1.87
C SER A 82 6.50 -14.36 -0.57
N SER A 83 6.50 -13.18 0.05
CA SER A 83 5.76 -12.86 1.27
C SER A 83 4.50 -12.06 0.94
N SER A 84 3.36 -12.39 1.57
CA SER A 84 2.07 -11.86 1.17
C SER A 84 1.18 -11.46 2.34
N SER A 85 0.26 -10.56 2.06
CA SER A 85 -0.87 -10.21 2.92
C SER A 85 -1.94 -11.30 3.02
N ASP A 86 -1.72 -12.47 2.41
CA ASP A 86 -2.48 -13.70 2.73
C ASP A 86 -1.93 -14.44 3.96
N TYR A 87 -0.95 -13.81 4.66
CA TYR A 87 -0.27 -14.29 5.87
C TYR A 87 0.64 -15.49 5.63
N GLN A 88 1.02 -15.74 4.38
CA GLN A 88 1.83 -16.87 3.95
C GLN A 88 3.12 -16.43 3.27
N VAL A 89 4.10 -17.34 3.25
CA VAL A 89 5.26 -17.28 2.37
C VAL A 89 5.17 -18.46 1.41
N HIS A 90 5.29 -18.19 0.11
CA HIS A 90 5.40 -19.23 -0.91
C HIS A 90 6.85 -19.38 -1.35
N ILE A 91 7.33 -20.61 -1.38
CA ILE A 91 8.65 -20.98 -1.92
C ILE A 91 8.43 -21.56 -3.33
N TRP A 92 9.13 -20.99 -4.30
CA TRP A 92 9.03 -21.33 -5.72
C TRP A 92 10.33 -22.01 -6.20
N ASP A 93 10.21 -23.10 -6.90
CA ASP A 93 11.31 -23.74 -7.66
C ASP A 93 11.42 -23.01 -9.01
N LEU A 94 12.51 -22.29 -9.25
CA LEU A 94 12.71 -21.49 -10.46
C LEU A 94 13.13 -22.33 -11.67
N GLU A 95 13.69 -23.52 -11.46
CA GLU A 95 14.03 -24.44 -12.56
C GLU A 95 12.77 -25.14 -13.06
N ARG A 96 11.94 -25.65 -12.15
CA ARG A 96 10.68 -26.35 -12.47
C ARG A 96 9.52 -25.41 -12.73
N ARG A 97 9.66 -24.14 -12.35
CA ARG A 97 8.64 -23.07 -12.49
C ARG A 97 7.33 -23.42 -11.81
N CYS A 98 7.43 -23.87 -10.57
CA CYS A 98 6.27 -24.28 -9.80
C CYS A 98 6.40 -23.90 -8.32
N LEU A 99 5.27 -23.91 -7.64
CA LEU A 99 5.21 -23.77 -6.20
C LEU A 99 5.80 -25.02 -5.55
N GLU A 100 6.88 -24.84 -4.78
CA GLU A 100 7.53 -25.92 -4.02
C GLU A 100 6.85 -26.10 -2.66
N ARG A 101 6.54 -24.96 -1.97
CA ARG A 101 6.04 -25.02 -0.59
C ARG A 101 5.30 -23.77 -0.20
N VAL A 102 4.35 -23.92 0.73
CA VAL A 102 3.66 -22.84 1.44
C VAL A 102 4.02 -22.89 2.91
N LEU A 103 4.48 -21.77 3.47
CA LEU A 103 4.80 -21.61 4.88
C LEU A 103 3.67 -20.83 5.55
N CYS A 104 3.00 -21.45 6.53
CA CYS A 104 1.87 -20.88 7.24
C CYS A 104 2.17 -20.80 8.74
N GLY A 105 2.06 -19.61 9.34
CA GLY A 105 2.35 -19.43 10.78
C GLY A 105 2.15 -18.02 11.29
N HIS A 106 2.21 -17.03 10.41
CA HIS A 106 1.88 -15.65 10.75
C HIS A 106 0.37 -15.44 10.87
N SER A 107 -0.01 -14.43 11.62
CA SER A 107 -1.40 -14.05 11.88
C SER A 107 -1.78 -12.68 11.29
N ASP A 108 -0.84 -12.03 10.60
CA ASP A 108 -0.99 -10.78 9.88
C ASP A 108 -0.07 -10.76 8.65
N ASP A 109 -0.07 -9.66 7.89
CA ASP A 109 0.72 -9.47 6.67
C ASP A 109 2.18 -9.88 6.86
N VAL A 110 2.67 -10.75 5.98
CA VAL A 110 4.10 -11.08 5.91
C VAL A 110 4.78 -10.04 5.04
N GLU A 111 5.63 -9.22 5.64
CA GLU A 111 6.25 -8.08 4.94
C GLU A 111 7.51 -8.48 4.19
N ASP A 112 8.35 -9.35 4.76
CA ASP A 112 9.62 -9.69 4.14
C ASP A 112 10.06 -11.13 4.49
N PHE A 113 10.98 -11.64 3.68
CA PHE A 113 11.61 -12.95 3.85
C PHE A 113 13.08 -12.92 3.49
N ALA A 114 13.92 -13.64 4.22
CA ALA A 114 15.33 -13.83 3.93
C ALA A 114 15.73 -15.31 3.97
N PHE A 115 16.49 -15.76 2.97
CA PHE A 115 17.17 -17.04 3.01
C PHE A 115 18.42 -16.92 3.90
N VAL A 116 18.50 -17.72 4.96
CA VAL A 116 19.69 -17.81 5.82
C VAL A 116 20.66 -18.86 5.25
N SER A 117 20.11 -19.94 4.74
CA SER A 117 20.82 -21.02 4.05
C SER A 117 19.86 -21.75 3.11
N ASP A 118 20.34 -22.78 2.40
CA ASP A 118 19.50 -23.63 1.55
C ASP A 118 18.39 -24.34 2.33
N ARG A 119 18.54 -24.47 3.65
CA ARG A 119 17.59 -25.15 4.51
C ARG A 119 16.83 -24.24 5.46
N VAL A 120 17.34 -23.08 5.76
CA VAL A 120 16.77 -22.19 6.78
C VAL A 120 16.34 -20.87 6.15
N GLY A 121 15.09 -20.48 6.38
CA GLY A 121 14.54 -19.18 6.01
C GLY A 121 13.99 -18.44 7.22
N VAL A 122 13.82 -17.14 7.08
CA VAL A 122 13.25 -16.25 8.11
C VAL A 122 12.23 -15.34 7.47
N SER A 123 11.05 -15.23 8.07
CA SER A 123 10.01 -14.27 7.70
C SER A 123 9.72 -13.30 8.84
N VAL A 124 9.30 -12.09 8.47
CA VAL A 124 8.87 -11.03 9.39
C VAL A 124 7.48 -10.53 9.00
N SER A 125 6.71 -10.09 9.99
CA SER A 125 5.30 -9.77 9.80
C SER A 125 4.85 -8.61 10.69
N ARG A 126 3.71 -8.01 10.29
CA ARG A 126 2.97 -7.06 11.11
C ARG A 126 2.41 -7.67 12.40
N ASP A 127 2.40 -8.99 12.52
CA ASP A 127 2.08 -9.67 13.77
C ASP A 127 3.20 -9.56 14.84
N GLN A 128 4.23 -8.73 14.58
CA GLN A 128 5.37 -8.41 15.45
C GLN A 128 6.33 -9.58 15.70
N ARG A 129 6.12 -10.72 14.99
CA ARG A 129 6.93 -11.93 15.15
C ARG A 129 7.92 -12.10 14.00
N ILE A 130 9.03 -12.75 14.33
CA ILE A 130 10.02 -13.26 13.41
C ILE A 130 9.94 -14.79 13.47
N LEU A 131 9.66 -15.45 12.34
CA LEU A 131 9.59 -16.90 12.28
C LEU A 131 10.77 -17.47 11.52
N ILE A 132 11.47 -18.43 12.14
CA ILE A 132 12.56 -19.19 11.53
C ILE A 132 12.01 -20.54 11.06
N TRP A 133 12.25 -20.87 9.79
CA TRP A 133 11.66 -21.99 9.08
C TRP A 133 12.69 -23.03 8.67
N ASP A 134 12.36 -24.31 8.76
CA ASP A 134 12.99 -25.38 7.99
C ASP A 134 12.34 -25.44 6.60
N LEU A 135 13.07 -25.04 5.57
CA LEU A 135 12.55 -24.97 4.19
C LEU A 135 12.30 -26.34 3.56
N VAL A 136 12.90 -27.41 4.12
CA VAL A 136 12.69 -28.77 3.62
C VAL A 136 11.37 -29.35 4.13
N THR A 137 11.03 -29.09 5.39
CA THR A 137 9.82 -29.62 6.02
C THR A 137 8.67 -28.62 6.06
N GLY A 138 8.94 -27.32 6.00
CA GLY A 138 7.99 -26.24 6.22
C GLY A 138 7.66 -25.99 7.70
N ALA A 139 8.41 -26.63 8.61
CA ALA A 139 8.19 -26.47 10.05
C ALA A 139 8.78 -25.17 10.57
N ILE A 140 8.11 -24.57 11.55
CA ILE A 140 8.64 -23.46 12.33
C ILE A 140 9.69 -24.02 13.30
N LEU A 141 10.96 -23.65 13.09
CA LEU A 141 12.06 -24.00 13.99
C LEU A 141 12.04 -23.11 15.24
N ARG A 142 11.63 -21.84 15.08
CA ARG A 142 11.60 -20.87 16.16
C ARG A 142 10.63 -19.72 15.86
N CYS A 143 10.00 -19.23 16.91
CA CYS A 143 9.30 -17.95 16.93
C CYS A 143 10.10 -16.99 17.84
N ILE A 144 10.45 -15.82 17.33
CA ILE A 144 11.14 -14.77 18.07
C ILE A 144 10.16 -13.61 18.22
N GLU A 145 9.98 -13.18 19.46
CA GLU A 145 9.21 -12.02 19.85
C GLU A 145 10.17 -10.97 20.42
N GLY A 146 9.79 -9.69 20.36
CA GLY A 146 10.60 -8.63 20.93
C GLY A 146 10.47 -7.27 20.26
N HIS A 147 10.05 -7.21 18.98
CA HIS A 147 9.59 -5.95 18.40
C HIS A 147 8.27 -5.51 19.05
N GLU A 148 8.10 -4.20 19.21
CA GLU A 148 6.95 -3.62 19.90
C GLU A 148 5.84 -3.16 18.94
N LYS A 149 6.17 -3.16 17.62
CA LYS A 149 5.27 -2.86 16.50
C LYS A 149 5.60 -3.75 15.31
N ASP A 150 5.03 -3.45 14.15
CA ASP A 150 5.17 -4.17 12.89
C ASP A 150 6.65 -4.34 12.51
N VAL A 151 7.03 -5.54 12.06
CA VAL A 151 8.38 -5.82 11.55
C VAL A 151 8.32 -5.81 10.03
N LEU A 152 9.02 -4.87 9.40
CA LEU A 152 8.85 -4.57 7.99
C LEU A 152 9.95 -5.11 7.07
N ALA A 153 11.16 -5.30 7.59
CA ALA A 153 12.26 -5.80 6.78
C ALA A 153 13.15 -6.77 7.55
N VAL A 154 13.73 -7.73 6.82
CA VAL A 154 14.71 -8.68 7.34
C VAL A 154 15.82 -8.95 6.33
N VAL A 155 17.06 -8.98 6.81
CA VAL A 155 18.22 -9.42 6.04
C VAL A 155 19.05 -10.40 6.86
N ALA A 156 19.72 -11.33 6.17
CA ALA A 156 20.47 -12.40 6.82
C ALA A 156 21.94 -12.43 6.35
N ALA A 157 22.86 -12.59 7.30
CA ALA A 157 24.27 -12.84 7.01
C ALA A 157 24.96 -13.56 8.17
N GLY A 158 25.85 -14.50 7.86
CA GLY A 158 26.73 -15.15 8.84
C GLY A 158 26.01 -15.85 10.00
N GLY A 159 24.81 -16.38 9.77
CA GLY A 159 24.00 -17.01 10.83
C GLY A 159 23.27 -16.01 11.73
N GLN A 160 23.30 -14.74 11.39
CA GLN A 160 22.60 -13.65 12.07
C GLN A 160 21.56 -13.05 11.15
N ILE A 161 20.53 -12.44 11.73
CA ILE A 161 19.53 -11.63 11.02
C ILE A 161 19.46 -10.24 11.61
N TYR A 162 19.11 -9.30 10.76
CA TYR A 162 18.85 -7.91 11.12
C TYR A 162 17.43 -7.58 10.70
N THR A 163 16.67 -7.01 11.63
CA THR A 163 15.25 -6.65 11.41
C THR A 163 15.00 -5.19 11.75
N SER A 164 14.12 -4.56 10.99
CA SER A 164 13.68 -3.19 11.22
C SER A 164 12.16 -3.07 11.07
N GLY A 165 11.55 -2.04 11.63
CA GLY A 165 10.10 -1.86 11.58
C GLY A 165 9.60 -0.58 12.23
N ASP A 166 8.30 -0.53 12.45
CA ASP A 166 7.54 0.64 12.94
C ASP A 166 7.86 0.99 14.41
N ASP A 167 8.55 0.12 15.14
CA ASP A 167 9.06 0.44 16.48
C ASP A 167 10.34 1.30 16.46
N MET A 168 10.70 1.83 15.27
CA MET A 168 11.83 2.75 15.07
C MET A 168 13.18 2.16 15.48
N THR A 169 13.33 0.81 15.41
CA THR A 169 14.57 0.14 15.82
C THR A 169 15.15 -0.74 14.72
N LEU A 170 16.47 -0.87 14.73
CA LEU A 170 17.19 -1.95 14.04
C LEU A 170 17.66 -2.95 15.09
N ARG A 171 17.39 -4.24 14.90
CA ARG A 171 17.77 -5.29 15.83
C ARG A 171 18.56 -6.40 15.16
N GLN A 172 19.54 -6.92 15.86
CA GLN A 172 20.39 -8.04 15.44
C GLN A 172 20.09 -9.26 16.30
N TRP A 173 19.89 -10.40 15.65
CA TRP A 173 19.54 -11.66 16.31
C TRP A 173 20.43 -12.79 15.83
N ASP A 174 20.72 -13.73 16.72
CA ASP A 174 21.33 -15.01 16.39
C ASP A 174 20.25 -16.01 15.95
N VAL A 175 20.36 -16.56 14.75
CA VAL A 175 19.34 -17.45 14.18
C VAL A 175 19.21 -18.75 14.97
N GLN A 176 20.33 -19.30 15.46
CA GLN A 176 20.33 -20.59 16.14
C GLN A 176 19.69 -20.50 17.52
N SER A 177 20.04 -19.51 18.32
CA SER A 177 19.52 -19.32 19.68
C SER A 177 18.23 -18.50 19.75
N GLY A 178 17.96 -17.65 18.78
CA GLY A 178 16.90 -16.66 18.78
C GLY A 178 17.16 -15.46 19.71
N ARG A 179 18.38 -15.36 20.28
CA ARG A 179 18.73 -14.25 21.18
C ARG A 179 18.95 -12.96 20.39
N MET A 180 18.41 -11.86 20.93
CA MET A 180 18.80 -10.53 20.49
C MET A 180 20.24 -10.27 20.90
N LEU A 181 21.09 -9.92 19.92
CA LEU A 181 22.49 -9.61 20.12
C LEU A 181 22.70 -8.11 20.33
N ARG A 182 21.96 -7.29 19.56
CA ARG A 182 22.05 -5.83 19.63
C ARG A 182 20.71 -5.19 19.28
N LYS A 183 20.51 -3.97 19.78
CA LYS A 183 19.40 -3.06 19.42
C LYS A 183 20.00 -1.68 19.20
N TRP A 184 19.63 -1.04 18.07
CA TRP A 184 19.92 0.35 17.76
C TRP A 184 18.59 1.11 17.69
N GLY A 185 18.59 2.35 18.12
CA GLY A 185 17.40 3.18 18.24
C GLY A 185 16.78 3.16 19.66
N PRO A 186 15.53 3.65 19.88
CA PRO A 186 14.64 4.09 18.80
C PRO A 186 15.19 5.33 18.09
N PHE A 187 14.98 5.39 16.76
CA PHE A 187 15.26 6.54 15.94
C PHE A 187 14.11 7.54 16.00
N GLU A 188 14.19 8.65 15.27
CA GLU A 188 13.14 9.68 15.28
C GLU A 188 11.88 9.29 14.50
N GLN A 189 12.04 8.40 13.50
CA GLN A 189 10.97 7.97 12.61
C GLN A 189 11.05 6.46 12.32
N GLU A 190 10.00 5.92 11.71
CA GLU A 190 9.89 4.52 11.30
C GLU A 190 11.03 4.06 10.39
N THR A 191 11.36 2.77 10.46
CA THR A 191 12.51 2.16 9.76
C THR A 191 12.03 1.03 8.84
N ASP A 192 11.58 1.41 7.63
CA ASP A 192 10.88 0.53 6.70
C ASP A 192 11.78 -0.50 5.99
N THR A 193 13.08 -0.25 5.92
CA THR A 193 13.94 -1.02 5.03
C THR A 193 15.36 -1.13 5.56
N CYS A 194 15.92 -2.32 5.48
CA CYS A 194 17.34 -2.54 5.76
C CYS A 194 17.99 -3.40 4.66
N ALA A 195 19.30 -3.28 4.53
CA ALA A 195 20.11 -4.05 3.62
C ALA A 195 21.43 -4.45 4.28
N ILE A 196 22.06 -5.49 3.78
CA ILE A 196 23.40 -5.87 4.24
C ILE A 196 24.41 -5.73 3.12
N ASP A 197 25.52 -5.09 3.42
CA ASP A 197 26.70 -5.07 2.57
C ASP A 197 27.67 -6.15 3.07
N PRO A 198 27.70 -7.31 2.41
CA PRO A 198 28.56 -8.41 2.84
C PRO A 198 30.05 -8.16 2.54
N ILE A 199 30.35 -7.20 1.65
CA ILE A 199 31.74 -6.86 1.25
C ILE A 199 32.42 -6.06 2.36
N MET A 200 31.69 -5.08 2.94
CA MET A 200 32.22 -4.20 3.98
C MET A 200 31.80 -4.64 5.40
N GLY A 201 30.97 -5.68 5.53
CA GLY A 201 30.45 -6.13 6.82
C GLY A 201 29.58 -5.09 7.52
N ARG A 202 28.64 -4.48 6.77
CA ARG A 202 27.80 -3.39 7.26
C ARG A 202 26.32 -3.67 7.06
N VAL A 203 25.49 -3.11 7.94
CA VAL A 203 24.05 -3.02 7.75
C VAL A 203 23.69 -1.58 7.41
N VAL A 204 22.86 -1.43 6.39
CA VAL A 204 22.34 -0.15 5.91
C VAL A 204 20.86 -0.08 6.27
N LEU A 205 20.42 0.99 6.89
CA LEU A 205 19.05 1.25 7.31
C LEU A 205 18.53 2.49 6.59
N GLY A 206 17.32 2.42 6.03
CA GLY A 206 16.58 3.57 5.53
C GLY A 206 15.43 3.89 6.48
N SER A 207 15.21 5.17 6.73
CA SER A 207 14.22 5.67 7.68
C SER A 207 13.35 6.78 7.07
N ASP A 208 12.18 6.97 7.63
CA ASP A 208 11.20 7.95 7.16
C ASP A 208 11.62 9.42 7.38
N ASP A 209 12.69 9.65 8.14
CA ASP A 209 13.35 10.96 8.23
C ASP A 209 14.23 11.31 7.01
N GLY A 210 14.30 10.44 5.99
CA GLY A 210 15.12 10.64 4.79
C GLY A 210 16.61 10.34 4.99
N VAL A 211 17.00 9.79 6.13
CA VAL A 211 18.40 9.51 6.48
C VAL A 211 18.74 8.04 6.24
N ILE A 212 19.84 7.78 5.56
CA ILE A 212 20.47 6.46 5.51
C ILE A 212 21.45 6.35 6.67
N ARG A 213 21.31 5.27 7.47
CA ARG A 213 22.23 4.96 8.57
C ARG A 213 23.01 3.69 8.28
N VAL A 214 24.34 3.75 8.46
CA VAL A 214 25.26 2.65 8.15
C VAL A 214 25.92 2.19 9.44
N PHE A 215 25.73 0.91 9.80
CA PHE A 215 26.25 0.29 11.01
C PHE A 215 27.29 -0.78 10.67
N ASP A 216 28.38 -0.83 11.41
CA ASP A 216 29.35 -1.91 11.33
C ASP A 216 28.81 -3.14 12.07
N THR A 217 28.79 -4.31 11.41
CA THR A 217 28.30 -5.57 12.02
C THR A 217 29.25 -6.13 13.08
N GLN A 218 30.53 -5.80 13.01
CA GLN A 218 31.58 -6.28 13.92
C GLN A 218 31.92 -5.26 15.03
N GLY A 219 31.73 -3.98 14.75
CA GLY A 219 32.08 -2.88 15.64
C GLY A 219 30.93 -2.37 16.50
N GLY A 220 31.24 -1.78 17.64
CA GLY A 220 30.30 -1.05 18.51
C GLY A 220 30.33 0.46 18.27
N GLY A 221 30.84 0.93 17.13
CA GLY A 221 30.96 2.34 16.80
C GLY A 221 29.62 3.00 16.48
N PRO A 222 29.56 4.34 16.49
CA PRO A 222 28.37 5.08 16.06
C PRO A 222 28.04 4.81 14.60
N SER A 223 26.75 4.91 14.26
CA SER A 223 26.31 4.88 12.86
C SER A 223 26.91 6.07 12.10
N ARG A 224 27.19 5.86 10.81
CA ARG A 224 27.40 6.96 9.88
C ARG A 224 26.07 7.28 9.22
N GLU A 225 25.77 8.55 9.08
CA GLU A 225 24.49 9.05 8.58
C GLU A 225 24.68 9.82 7.28
N ILE A 226 23.76 9.60 6.34
CA ILE A 226 23.68 10.33 5.08
C ILE A 226 22.28 10.96 5.05
N PRO A 227 22.16 12.30 5.08
CA PRO A 227 20.89 12.98 4.78
C PRO A 227 20.60 12.85 3.27
N ALA A 228 20.03 11.70 2.89
CA ALA A 228 19.96 11.25 1.51
C ALA A 228 18.78 11.84 0.74
N HIS A 229 17.63 11.99 1.42
CA HIS A 229 16.37 12.32 0.81
C HIS A 229 15.62 13.38 1.62
N ALA A 230 14.74 14.11 0.92
CA ALA A 230 13.86 15.11 1.55
C ALA A 230 12.57 14.50 2.12
N SER A 231 12.36 13.18 1.96
CA SER A 231 11.18 12.46 2.41
C SER A 231 11.54 11.01 2.76
N GLY A 232 10.59 10.27 3.33
CA GLY A 232 10.80 8.92 3.83
C GLY A 232 11.40 7.94 2.82
N ILE A 233 12.46 7.26 3.23
CA ILE A 233 13.14 6.24 2.43
C ILE A 233 12.34 4.94 2.50
N LYS A 234 11.94 4.44 1.35
CA LYS A 234 11.12 3.22 1.22
C LYS A 234 11.89 2.01 0.73
N LYS A 235 13.09 2.21 0.22
CA LYS A 235 13.98 1.12 -0.17
C LYS A 235 15.43 1.50 0.00
N VAL A 236 16.19 0.60 0.63
CA VAL A 236 17.64 0.52 0.50
C VAL A 236 18.04 -0.88 0.07
N CYS A 237 19.06 -1.00 -0.77
CA CYS A 237 19.71 -2.28 -1.09
C CYS A 237 21.17 -2.03 -1.51
N THR A 238 22.01 -3.05 -1.37
CA THR A 238 23.43 -2.95 -1.66
C THR A 238 23.80 -3.67 -2.94
N SER A 239 24.68 -3.09 -3.71
CA SER A 239 25.16 -3.65 -4.96
C SER A 239 25.94 -4.94 -4.72
N PRO A 240 25.60 -6.04 -5.41
CA PRO A 240 26.36 -7.30 -5.31
C PRO A 240 27.77 -7.17 -5.89
N ARG A 241 28.03 -6.14 -6.70
CA ARG A 241 29.30 -5.92 -7.38
C ARG A 241 30.34 -5.23 -6.50
N ASN A 242 29.95 -4.21 -5.77
CA ASN A 242 30.89 -3.32 -5.07
C ASN A 242 30.37 -2.77 -3.72
N GLY A 243 29.16 -3.17 -3.31
CA GLY A 243 28.56 -2.73 -2.06
C GLY A 243 27.95 -1.32 -2.09
N ASP A 244 27.92 -0.64 -3.24
CA ASP A 244 27.27 0.67 -3.36
C ASP A 244 25.81 0.60 -2.90
N ILE A 245 25.35 1.64 -2.24
CA ILE A 245 24.03 1.69 -1.65
C ILE A 245 23.06 2.31 -2.67
N LEU A 246 21.98 1.62 -3.00
CA LEU A 246 20.83 2.16 -3.71
C LEU A 246 19.79 2.59 -2.68
N SER A 247 19.25 3.79 -2.83
CA SER A 247 18.12 4.27 -2.03
C SER A 247 17.02 4.85 -2.90
N ALA A 248 15.78 4.70 -2.45
CA ALA A 248 14.62 5.31 -3.07
C ALA A 248 13.63 5.79 -2.00
N ALA A 249 13.03 6.94 -2.24
CA ALA A 249 12.18 7.64 -1.27
C ALA A 249 10.95 8.29 -1.91
N TYR A 250 10.03 8.74 -1.09
CA TYR A 250 8.82 9.46 -1.53
C TYR A 250 9.09 10.84 -2.15
N ASP A 251 10.31 11.35 -2.14
CA ASP A 251 10.73 12.49 -2.96
C ASP A 251 10.91 12.12 -4.44
N GLN A 252 10.64 10.83 -4.78
CA GLN A 252 10.72 10.23 -6.12
C GLN A 252 12.15 10.22 -6.71
N ARG A 253 13.15 10.38 -5.87
CA ARG A 253 14.54 10.22 -6.25
C ARG A 253 15.01 8.80 -5.97
N ILE A 254 15.82 8.29 -6.89
CA ILE A 254 16.50 7.00 -6.79
C ILE A 254 17.99 7.29 -6.90
N CYS A 255 18.73 7.13 -5.82
CA CYS A 255 20.12 7.53 -5.71
C CYS A 255 21.03 6.34 -5.45
N ILE A 256 22.24 6.40 -6.00
CA ILE A 256 23.35 5.47 -5.69
C ILE A 256 24.42 6.23 -4.92
N TRP A 257 24.86 5.64 -3.81
CA TRP A 257 25.87 6.17 -2.90
C TRP A 257 27.08 5.26 -2.89
N ASP A 258 28.28 5.85 -2.91
CA ASP A 258 29.53 5.10 -2.78
C ASP A 258 29.63 4.50 -1.38
N THR A 259 29.85 3.19 -1.28
CA THR A 259 29.87 2.50 0.02
C THR A 259 31.02 2.94 0.93
N LYS A 260 32.10 3.52 0.39
CA LYS A 260 33.28 3.95 1.18
C LYS A 260 33.21 5.41 1.59
N SER A 261 33.02 6.31 0.61
CA SER A 261 32.93 7.75 0.86
C SER A 261 31.59 8.19 1.41
N LEU A 262 30.52 7.43 1.12
CA LEU A 262 29.10 7.75 1.40
C LEU A 262 28.63 9.01 0.65
N GLU A 263 29.28 9.35 -0.45
CA GLU A 263 28.89 10.43 -1.35
C GLU A 263 27.97 9.90 -2.45
N GLN A 264 27.08 10.75 -2.95
CA GLN A 264 26.19 10.40 -4.06
C GLN A 264 27.01 10.21 -5.35
N LYS A 265 26.91 9.03 -5.97
CA LYS A 265 27.58 8.67 -7.22
C LYS A 265 26.70 8.91 -8.45
N ALA A 266 25.44 8.57 -8.34
CA ALA A 266 24.48 8.65 -9.45
C ALA A 266 23.07 8.89 -8.93
N GLU A 267 22.24 9.42 -9.82
CA GLU A 267 20.79 9.50 -9.65
C GLU A 267 20.14 8.91 -10.89
N MET A 268 19.14 8.04 -10.70
CA MET A 268 18.44 7.41 -11.79
C MET A 268 17.48 8.39 -12.47
N GLU A 269 17.36 8.25 -13.80
CA GLU A 269 16.37 8.97 -14.59
C GLU A 269 14.98 8.73 -14.01
N ARG A 270 14.27 9.81 -13.71
CA ARG A 270 12.98 9.76 -13.05
C ARG A 270 11.90 9.20 -13.96
N VAL A 271 11.25 8.15 -13.53
CA VAL A 271 10.04 7.61 -14.16
C VAL A 271 8.89 7.74 -13.15
N PRO A 272 7.91 8.63 -13.40
CA PRO A 272 6.85 8.95 -12.42
C PRO A 272 5.99 7.78 -11.98
N SER A 273 5.92 6.71 -12.79
CA SER A 273 5.17 5.49 -12.44
C SER A 273 5.96 4.50 -11.59
N THR A 274 7.18 4.81 -11.18
CA THR A 274 8.00 3.91 -10.36
C THR A 274 7.40 3.72 -8.97
N TRP A 275 7.38 2.46 -8.50
CA TRP A 275 7.09 2.13 -7.12
C TRP A 275 8.39 2.06 -6.32
N GLU A 276 8.61 2.97 -5.40
CA GLU A 276 9.89 3.14 -4.70
C GLU A 276 10.29 1.91 -3.88
N ARG A 277 9.33 1.17 -3.34
CA ARG A 277 9.56 -0.06 -2.56
C ARG A 277 10.05 -1.25 -3.40
N SER A 278 9.82 -1.23 -4.71
CA SER A 278 10.08 -2.35 -5.61
C SER A 278 11.54 -2.54 -6.01
N LEU A 279 12.37 -1.51 -5.82
CA LEU A 279 13.70 -1.43 -6.41
C LEU A 279 14.69 -2.47 -5.90
N ASN A 280 15.58 -2.91 -6.78
CA ASN A 280 16.69 -3.79 -6.48
C ASN A 280 17.82 -3.67 -7.52
N TRP A 281 18.95 -4.27 -7.24
CA TRP A 281 20.03 -4.44 -8.20
C TRP A 281 19.80 -5.64 -9.12
N SER A 282 20.27 -5.56 -10.37
CA SER A 282 20.50 -6.76 -11.16
C SER A 282 21.60 -7.62 -10.51
N PRO A 283 21.63 -8.94 -10.74
CA PRO A 283 22.61 -9.82 -10.10
C PRO A 283 24.07 -9.48 -10.40
N ASP A 284 24.34 -8.87 -11.57
CA ASP A 284 25.66 -8.42 -11.98
C ASP A 284 26.02 -7.02 -11.45
N GLY A 285 25.10 -6.34 -10.76
CA GLY A 285 25.26 -4.99 -10.22
C GLY A 285 25.42 -3.88 -11.26
N ARG A 286 25.09 -4.15 -12.54
CA ARG A 286 25.23 -3.17 -13.64
C ARG A 286 23.94 -2.44 -13.97
N SER A 287 22.83 -2.92 -13.46
CA SER A 287 21.52 -2.30 -13.67
C SER A 287 20.76 -2.19 -12.37
N VAL A 288 19.92 -1.16 -12.27
CA VAL A 288 18.88 -1.05 -11.26
C VAL A 288 17.57 -1.55 -11.88
N LEU A 289 16.84 -2.38 -11.15
CA LEU A 289 15.56 -2.93 -11.53
C LEU A 289 14.47 -2.29 -10.67
N GLY A 290 13.31 -1.97 -11.23
CA GLY A 290 12.19 -1.42 -10.49
C GLY A 290 10.86 -1.78 -11.09
N GLY A 291 9.85 -1.90 -10.26
CA GLY A 291 8.47 -2.07 -10.67
C GLY A 291 7.74 -0.73 -10.76
N THR A 292 6.63 -0.74 -11.44
CA THR A 292 5.78 0.43 -11.63
C THR A 292 4.37 0.19 -11.10
N PHE A 293 3.61 1.26 -10.91
CA PHE A 293 2.19 1.19 -10.54
C PHE A 293 1.31 0.55 -11.63
N ASP A 294 1.74 0.64 -12.90
CA ASP A 294 0.99 0.10 -14.04
C ASP A 294 1.38 -1.32 -14.44
N GLY A 295 2.16 -2.00 -13.61
CA GLY A 295 2.45 -3.43 -13.76
C GLY A 295 3.66 -3.75 -14.63
N THR A 296 4.47 -2.77 -15.02
CA THR A 296 5.67 -2.95 -15.84
C THR A 296 6.95 -2.99 -14.99
N VAL A 297 8.04 -3.46 -15.59
CA VAL A 297 9.37 -3.49 -14.97
C VAL A 297 10.31 -2.52 -15.71
N LEU A 298 11.01 -1.70 -14.94
CA LEU A 298 11.99 -0.74 -15.43
C LEU A 298 13.41 -1.26 -15.21
N VAL A 299 14.29 -0.95 -16.14
CA VAL A 299 15.71 -1.30 -16.08
C VAL A 299 16.54 -0.05 -16.38
N TRP A 300 17.31 0.42 -15.40
CA TRP A 300 18.25 1.54 -15.57
C TRP A 300 19.69 1.07 -15.68
N ASP A 301 20.52 1.86 -16.34
CA ASP A 301 21.99 1.74 -16.27
C ASP A 301 22.46 2.27 -14.91
N ALA A 302 23.12 1.43 -14.11
CA ALA A 302 23.54 1.81 -12.78
C ALA A 302 24.69 2.86 -12.76
N ASP A 303 25.55 2.84 -13.79
CA ASP A 303 26.68 3.77 -13.87
C ASP A 303 26.26 5.14 -14.46
N ARG A 304 25.28 5.16 -15.38
CA ARG A 304 24.81 6.37 -16.09
C ARG A 304 23.52 6.95 -15.55
N GLY A 305 22.75 6.18 -14.79
CA GLY A 305 21.42 6.56 -14.30
C GLY A 305 20.32 6.57 -15.36
N SER A 306 20.61 6.34 -16.64
CA SER A 306 19.63 6.40 -17.72
C SER A 306 18.75 5.16 -17.80
N LEU A 307 17.46 5.34 -18.16
CA LEU A 307 16.53 4.23 -18.41
C LEU A 307 16.96 3.47 -19.67
N LYS A 308 17.15 2.15 -19.55
CA LYS A 308 17.51 1.24 -20.64
C LYS A 308 16.30 0.55 -21.26
N ALA A 309 15.35 0.12 -20.45
CA ALA A 309 14.22 -0.67 -20.91
C ALA A 309 13.00 -0.53 -19.97
N ARG A 310 11.83 -0.72 -20.57
CA ARG A 310 10.55 -0.95 -19.88
C ARG A 310 9.95 -2.24 -20.41
N ILE A 311 9.74 -3.22 -19.54
CA ILE A 311 9.30 -4.57 -19.90
C ILE A 311 7.86 -4.77 -19.47
N GLY A 312 7.05 -5.43 -20.31
CA GLY A 312 5.62 -5.61 -20.10
C GLY A 312 4.77 -4.45 -20.62
N ASP A 313 5.39 -3.46 -21.29
CA ASP A 313 4.65 -2.39 -21.98
C ASP A 313 4.31 -2.87 -23.40
N ASP A 314 3.07 -3.31 -23.57
CA ASP A 314 2.51 -3.78 -24.84
C ASP A 314 1.83 -2.67 -25.65
N GLY A 315 1.97 -1.42 -25.21
CA GLY A 315 1.31 -0.24 -25.82
C GLY A 315 -0.21 -0.22 -25.64
N GLY A 316 -0.76 -1.21 -24.92
CA GLY A 316 -2.17 -1.28 -24.58
C GLY A 316 -2.55 -0.37 -23.42
N GLU A 317 -3.83 -0.01 -23.32
CA GLU A 317 -4.34 0.59 -22.09
C GLU A 317 -4.07 -0.36 -20.91
N ALA A 318 -3.59 0.18 -19.78
CA ALA A 318 -3.34 -0.59 -18.57
C ALA A 318 -4.57 -1.47 -18.27
N GLY A 319 -4.35 -2.76 -18.06
CA GLY A 319 -5.38 -3.69 -17.61
C GLY A 319 -6.02 -3.16 -16.30
N ASN A 320 -7.11 -3.77 -15.87
CA ASN A 320 -7.94 -3.33 -14.74
C ASN A 320 -7.22 -2.47 -13.71
N ALA A 321 -7.48 -1.16 -13.76
CA ALA A 321 -6.96 -0.22 -12.78
C ALA A 321 -7.47 -0.57 -11.39
N CYS A 322 -6.60 -0.58 -10.38
CA CYS A 322 -7.01 -0.67 -8.99
C CYS A 322 -7.65 0.67 -8.59
N PHE A 323 -8.92 0.66 -8.21
CA PHE A 323 -9.57 1.86 -7.69
C PHE A 323 -9.19 2.10 -6.23
N ASN A 324 -8.68 3.29 -5.94
CA ASN A 324 -8.17 3.65 -4.61
C ASN A 324 -9.22 4.36 -3.75
N GLU A 325 -10.00 5.25 -4.35
CA GLU A 325 -11.09 5.93 -3.65
C GLU A 325 -12.25 6.23 -4.60
N VAL A 326 -13.46 6.27 -4.04
CA VAL A 326 -14.69 6.72 -4.69
C VAL A 326 -15.39 7.77 -3.85
N SER A 327 -15.91 8.81 -4.50
CA SER A 327 -16.74 9.85 -3.90
C SER A 327 -18.04 9.96 -4.69
N ALA A 328 -19.17 10.04 -3.98
CA ALA A 328 -20.48 10.15 -4.56
C ALA A 328 -20.98 11.61 -4.49
N GLY A 329 -21.63 12.04 -5.55
CA GLY A 329 -22.39 13.27 -5.61
C GLY A 329 -23.90 12.99 -5.63
N ALA A 330 -24.68 14.01 -5.98
CA ALA A 330 -26.11 13.89 -6.19
C ALA A 330 -26.41 13.01 -7.42
N ASP A 331 -27.62 12.44 -7.47
CA ASP A 331 -28.18 11.72 -8.63
C ASP A 331 -27.34 10.52 -9.13
N GLY A 332 -26.63 9.84 -8.24
CA GLY A 332 -25.83 8.65 -8.57
C GLY A 332 -24.53 8.96 -9.31
N ALA A 333 -24.15 10.23 -9.44
CA ALA A 333 -22.85 10.62 -9.98
C ALA A 333 -21.73 10.16 -9.04
N LEU A 334 -20.71 9.51 -9.61
CA LEU A 334 -19.52 9.07 -8.91
C LEU A 334 -18.28 9.66 -9.55
N VAL A 335 -17.28 9.95 -8.74
CA VAL A 335 -15.91 10.17 -9.16
C VAL A 335 -15.00 9.18 -8.47
N THR A 336 -14.02 8.66 -9.18
CA THR A 336 -13.06 7.69 -8.66
C THR A 336 -11.68 7.96 -9.19
N VAL A 337 -10.68 7.52 -8.43
CA VAL A 337 -9.27 7.59 -8.78
C VAL A 337 -8.63 6.22 -8.69
N SER A 338 -7.57 6.05 -9.44
CA SER A 338 -6.92 4.75 -9.59
C SER A 338 -5.40 4.87 -9.71
N ASP A 339 -4.73 3.74 -9.59
CA ASP A 339 -3.29 3.58 -9.72
C ASP A 339 -2.76 3.87 -11.14
N ASP A 340 -3.61 3.79 -12.16
CA ASP A 340 -3.28 4.17 -13.53
C ASP A 340 -3.22 5.69 -13.77
N GLY A 341 -3.47 6.49 -12.72
CA GLY A 341 -3.37 7.95 -12.74
C GLY A 341 -4.53 8.67 -13.40
N TYR A 342 -5.66 8.00 -13.62
CA TYR A 342 -6.86 8.64 -14.13
C TYR A 342 -7.86 8.98 -13.01
N VAL A 343 -8.45 10.14 -13.16
CA VAL A 343 -9.71 10.50 -12.50
C VAL A 343 -10.84 10.13 -13.45
N ARG A 344 -11.81 9.37 -12.97
CA ARG A 344 -12.95 8.92 -13.76
C ARG A 344 -14.24 9.42 -13.16
N ARG A 345 -15.17 9.79 -14.04
CA ARG A 345 -16.55 10.11 -13.68
C ARG A 345 -17.47 9.01 -14.19
N ALA A 346 -18.45 8.63 -13.38
CA ALA A 346 -19.41 7.58 -13.71
C ALA A 346 -20.82 7.94 -13.23
N CYS A 347 -21.81 7.27 -13.81
CA CYS A 347 -23.14 7.10 -13.23
C CYS A 347 -23.27 5.66 -12.80
N LEU A 348 -23.66 5.42 -11.55
CA LEU A 348 -23.91 4.08 -11.03
C LEU A 348 -25.12 4.12 -10.09
N THR A 349 -26.24 3.61 -10.60
CA THR A 349 -27.51 3.46 -9.88
C THR A 349 -27.93 1.97 -9.87
N ASP A 350 -29.05 1.64 -9.29
CA ASP A 350 -29.60 0.29 -9.33
C ASP A 350 -29.97 -0.18 -10.74
N THR A 351 -30.20 0.75 -11.65
CA THR A 351 -30.67 0.47 -13.03
C THR A 351 -29.66 0.86 -14.11
N GLU A 352 -28.68 1.71 -13.81
CA GLU A 352 -27.73 2.23 -14.78
C GLU A 352 -26.28 2.10 -14.30
N SER A 353 -25.37 1.76 -15.20
CA SER A 353 -23.92 1.80 -14.97
C SER A 353 -23.22 2.29 -16.25
N ALA A 354 -22.57 3.44 -16.18
CA ALA A 354 -21.87 4.03 -17.33
C ALA A 354 -20.68 4.88 -16.90
N TRP A 355 -19.57 4.78 -17.66
CA TRP A 355 -18.47 5.75 -17.58
C TRP A 355 -18.85 7.00 -18.37
N LEU A 356 -18.80 8.16 -17.70
CA LEU A 356 -19.15 9.46 -18.29
C LEU A 356 -17.92 10.21 -18.82
N GLY A 357 -16.73 9.88 -18.34
CA GLY A 357 -15.49 10.48 -18.78
C GLY A 357 -14.30 10.12 -17.91
N LYS A 358 -13.11 10.37 -18.44
CA LYS A 358 -11.84 10.25 -17.71
C LYS A 358 -10.91 11.40 -18.04
N ALA A 359 -10.08 11.80 -17.09
CA ALA A 359 -9.00 12.76 -17.29
C ALA A 359 -7.74 12.29 -16.57
N ALA A 360 -6.58 12.61 -17.12
CA ALA A 360 -5.31 12.48 -16.43
C ALA A 360 -4.77 13.88 -16.13
N PRO A 361 -4.12 14.10 -14.98
CA PRO A 361 -3.44 15.35 -14.72
C PRO A 361 -2.24 15.45 -15.65
N ALA A 362 -2.26 16.39 -16.59
CA ALA A 362 -1.17 16.72 -17.52
C ALA A 362 -0.33 15.51 -18.00
N SER A 363 0.87 15.68 -18.54
CA SER A 363 1.71 14.66 -19.17
C SER A 363 2.23 13.51 -18.27
N ARG A 364 1.78 13.39 -17.03
CA ARG A 364 2.31 12.42 -16.07
C ARG A 364 1.19 11.56 -15.47
N ARG A 365 1.28 10.24 -15.63
CA ARG A 365 0.49 9.28 -14.87
C ARG A 365 1.11 9.15 -13.48
N VAL A 366 0.34 9.47 -12.45
CA VAL A 366 0.74 9.37 -11.04
C VAL A 366 -0.34 8.58 -10.33
N LEU A 367 0.06 7.68 -9.43
CA LEU A 367 -0.91 6.97 -8.58
C LEU A 367 -1.75 7.98 -7.80
N MET A 368 -3.07 7.91 -8.00
CA MET A 368 -4.05 8.74 -7.32
C MET A 368 -4.62 7.98 -6.13
N ASN A 369 -4.45 8.51 -4.92
CA ASN A 369 -4.91 7.86 -3.69
C ASN A 369 -6.26 8.35 -3.22
N ALA A 370 -6.56 9.64 -3.43
CA ALA A 370 -7.69 10.30 -2.80
C ALA A 370 -8.51 11.11 -3.81
N VAL A 371 -9.84 11.15 -3.60
CA VAL A 371 -10.75 11.96 -4.40
C VAL A 371 -11.93 12.45 -3.59
N VAL A 372 -12.36 13.67 -3.86
CA VAL A 372 -13.61 14.23 -3.37
C VAL A 372 -14.30 15.04 -4.45
N LEU A 373 -15.61 14.87 -4.56
CA LEU A 373 -16.48 15.65 -5.44
C LEU A 373 -17.08 16.83 -4.67
N ASP A 374 -16.86 18.06 -5.17
CA ASP A 374 -17.50 19.30 -4.71
C ASP A 374 -18.62 19.66 -5.69
N ASP A 375 -19.79 19.07 -5.48
CA ASP A 375 -20.96 19.31 -6.33
C ASP A 375 -21.37 20.81 -6.34
N ALA A 376 -21.23 21.47 -5.19
CA ALA A 376 -21.62 22.88 -5.07
C ALA A 376 -20.80 23.81 -5.98
N ARG A 377 -19.53 23.44 -6.25
CA ARG A 377 -18.62 24.22 -7.11
C ARG A 377 -18.31 23.54 -8.42
N GLN A 378 -18.96 22.41 -8.70
CA GLN A 378 -18.75 21.63 -9.92
C GLN A 378 -17.27 21.34 -10.17
N ARG A 379 -16.59 20.76 -9.17
CA ARG A 379 -15.18 20.43 -9.27
C ARG A 379 -14.85 19.13 -8.52
N VAL A 380 -13.71 18.55 -8.89
CA VAL A 380 -13.14 17.36 -8.24
C VAL A 380 -11.77 17.73 -7.69
N VAL A 381 -11.50 17.40 -6.45
CA VAL A 381 -10.19 17.55 -5.83
C VAL A 381 -9.60 16.17 -5.59
N THR A 382 -8.36 15.96 -6.00
CA THR A 382 -7.67 14.66 -5.87
C THR A 382 -6.34 14.81 -5.17
N GLY A 383 -5.92 13.75 -4.50
CA GLY A 383 -4.59 13.63 -3.91
C GLY A 383 -3.81 12.49 -4.53
N ALA A 384 -2.52 12.70 -4.76
CA ALA A 384 -1.66 11.77 -5.45
C ALA A 384 -0.44 11.33 -4.60
N HIS A 385 0.19 10.24 -5.02
CA HIS A 385 1.35 9.67 -4.36
C HIS A 385 2.61 10.54 -4.51
N ASP A 386 2.67 11.38 -5.54
CA ASP A 386 3.78 12.31 -5.81
C ASP A 386 3.71 13.62 -5.03
N ASN A 387 2.97 13.65 -3.92
CA ASN A 387 2.79 14.81 -3.03
C ASN A 387 1.95 15.93 -3.66
N SER A 388 1.22 15.62 -4.74
CA SER A 388 0.42 16.62 -5.44
C SER A 388 -1.08 16.52 -5.13
N VAL A 389 -1.72 17.68 -5.20
CA VAL A 389 -3.18 17.83 -5.21
C VAL A 389 -3.57 18.43 -6.55
N HIS A 390 -4.55 17.81 -7.21
CA HIS A 390 -5.08 18.33 -8.47
C HIS A 390 -6.53 18.78 -8.27
N ILE A 391 -6.86 19.93 -8.84
CA ILE A 391 -8.23 20.45 -8.88
C ILE A 391 -8.69 20.39 -10.33
N PHE A 392 -9.81 19.72 -10.55
CA PHE A 392 -10.47 19.62 -11.86
C PHE A 392 -11.81 20.36 -11.83
N ALA A 393 -12.07 21.14 -12.85
CA ALA A 393 -13.41 21.69 -13.11
C ALA A 393 -14.27 20.68 -13.87
N LEU A 394 -15.53 20.55 -13.49
CA LEU A 394 -16.55 19.79 -14.23
C LEU A 394 -17.19 20.71 -15.25
N LYS A 395 -16.75 20.63 -16.52
CA LYS A 395 -17.27 21.45 -17.61
C LYS A 395 -17.86 20.58 -18.71
N HIS A 396 -19.09 20.90 -19.15
CA HIS A 396 -19.77 20.21 -20.25
C HIS A 396 -19.76 18.67 -20.12
N GLY A 397 -19.79 18.17 -18.87
CA GLY A 397 -19.72 16.73 -18.57
C GLY A 397 -18.33 16.12 -18.56
N GLY A 398 -17.26 16.87 -18.90
CA GLY A 398 -15.86 16.46 -18.84
C GLY A 398 -15.12 16.96 -17.59
N LEU A 399 -13.90 16.46 -17.41
CA LEU A 399 -12.96 16.84 -16.35
C LEU A 399 -11.82 17.64 -16.99
N GLU A 400 -11.63 18.89 -16.60
CA GLU A 400 -10.53 19.76 -17.04
C GLU A 400 -9.63 20.13 -15.85
N VAL A 401 -8.31 19.98 -15.97
CA VAL A 401 -7.37 20.38 -14.92
C VAL A 401 -7.41 21.89 -14.74
N GLU A 402 -7.74 22.37 -13.55
CA GLU A 402 -7.80 23.78 -13.19
C GLU A 402 -6.55 24.23 -12.42
N ALA A 403 -6.07 23.39 -11.49
CA ALA A 403 -4.88 23.67 -10.70
C ALA A 403 -4.11 22.41 -10.31
N LEU A 404 -2.81 22.59 -10.11
CA LEU A 404 -1.88 21.60 -9.57
C LEU A 404 -1.07 22.22 -8.44
N LEU A 405 -1.05 21.57 -7.29
CA LEU A 405 -0.34 22.01 -6.08
C LEU A 405 0.63 20.90 -5.65
N HIS A 406 1.86 21.27 -5.32
CA HIS A 406 2.82 20.37 -4.68
C HIS A 406 2.95 20.74 -3.20
N LEU A 407 2.61 19.82 -2.32
CA LEU A 407 2.53 20.09 -0.89
C LEU A 407 3.87 19.94 -0.15
N GLY A 408 4.73 19.03 -0.62
CA GLY A 408 6.00 18.70 0.05
C GLY A 408 5.85 17.91 1.36
N GLU A 409 4.69 17.28 1.57
CA GLU A 409 4.32 16.59 2.81
C GLU A 409 4.19 15.06 2.63
N GLY A 410 4.86 14.51 1.61
CA GLY A 410 4.73 13.10 1.25
C GLY A 410 3.40 12.78 0.55
N PRO A 411 3.14 11.51 0.23
CA PRO A 411 1.91 11.05 -0.41
C PRO A 411 0.64 11.58 0.26
N VAL A 412 -0.34 11.95 -0.56
CA VAL A 412 -1.66 12.34 -0.09
C VAL A 412 -2.52 11.09 0.10
N ASN A 413 -3.03 10.86 1.31
CA ASN A 413 -3.81 9.67 1.63
C ASN A 413 -5.33 9.92 1.59
N CYS A 414 -5.77 11.14 1.90
CA CYS A 414 -7.20 11.48 1.95
C CYS A 414 -7.40 12.97 1.68
N VAL A 415 -8.51 13.33 1.03
CA VAL A 415 -8.93 14.72 0.80
C VAL A 415 -10.41 14.84 1.16
N ARG A 416 -10.78 15.86 1.92
CA ARG A 416 -12.19 16.19 2.22
C ARG A 416 -12.42 17.68 2.09
N ILE A 417 -13.65 18.05 1.73
CA ILE A 417 -14.09 19.44 1.57
C ILE A 417 -15.03 19.80 2.71
N ALA A 418 -14.82 20.98 3.28
CA ALA A 418 -15.69 21.51 4.32
C ALA A 418 -16.95 22.12 3.72
N ALA A 419 -18.10 21.83 4.31
CA ALA A 419 -19.40 22.46 4.00
C ALA A 419 -19.76 23.57 4.99
N ASN A 420 -19.03 23.70 6.09
CA ASN A 420 -19.32 24.62 7.22
C ASN A 420 -19.22 26.10 6.80
N ALA A 421 -20.04 26.94 7.42
CA ALA A 421 -19.95 28.38 7.27
C ALA A 421 -18.55 28.90 7.68
N GLY A 422 -17.93 29.70 6.83
CA GLY A 422 -16.56 30.21 7.02
C GLY A 422 -15.46 29.37 6.36
N TYR A 423 -15.72 28.07 6.09
CA TYR A 423 -14.78 27.15 5.45
C TYR A 423 -15.37 26.46 4.21
N ALA A 424 -16.56 26.87 3.78
CA ALA A 424 -17.26 26.21 2.69
C ALA A 424 -16.43 26.15 1.40
N GLY A 425 -16.10 24.94 0.96
CA GLY A 425 -15.27 24.64 -0.19
C GLY A 425 -13.77 24.60 0.09
N ASP A 426 -13.33 24.85 1.31
CA ASP A 426 -11.95 24.62 1.71
C ASP A 426 -11.67 23.10 1.73
N ALA A 427 -10.52 22.71 1.23
CA ALA A 427 -10.07 21.33 1.22
C ALA A 427 -9.08 21.06 2.38
N PHE A 428 -9.25 19.94 3.04
CA PHE A 428 -8.33 19.44 4.06
C PHE A 428 -7.71 18.14 3.55
N VAL A 429 -6.38 18.10 3.51
CA VAL A 429 -5.58 17.10 2.84
C VAL A 429 -4.73 16.36 3.86
N ALA A 430 -4.96 15.06 4.02
CA ALA A 430 -4.20 14.18 4.89
C ALA A 430 -2.92 13.71 4.20
N CYS A 431 -1.76 13.96 4.79
CA CYS A 431 -0.46 13.71 4.22
C CYS A 431 0.31 12.61 4.96
N TYR A 432 1.28 12.03 4.28
CA TYR A 432 2.13 10.97 4.84
C TYR A 432 3.06 11.49 5.93
N SER A 433 3.44 12.78 5.90
CA SER A 433 4.27 13.42 6.96
C SER A 433 3.59 13.49 8.34
N GLY A 434 2.29 13.20 8.45
CA GLY A 434 1.50 13.46 9.66
C GLY A 434 0.80 14.82 9.66
N ALA A 435 1.06 15.65 8.65
CA ALA A 435 0.40 16.93 8.49
C ALA A 435 -0.97 16.80 7.81
N ILE A 436 -1.89 17.68 8.21
CA ILE A 436 -3.11 17.98 7.47
C ILE A 436 -2.95 19.37 6.86
N VAL A 437 -3.01 19.45 5.52
CA VAL A 437 -2.86 20.72 4.80
C VAL A 437 -4.24 21.31 4.49
N HIS A 438 -4.48 22.52 4.95
CA HIS A 438 -5.69 23.30 4.68
C HIS A 438 -5.47 24.15 3.43
N ILE A 439 -6.31 23.96 2.42
CA ILE A 439 -6.25 24.62 1.12
C ILE A 439 -7.59 25.35 0.90
N ASP A 440 -7.53 26.62 0.50
CA ASP A 440 -8.73 27.38 0.19
C ASP A 440 -9.34 27.00 -1.18
N PRO A 441 -10.57 27.48 -1.48
CA PRO A 441 -11.22 27.16 -2.76
C PRO A 441 -10.47 27.61 -4.01
N HIS A 442 -9.50 28.51 -3.88
CA HIS A 442 -8.68 29.02 -5.00
C HIS A 442 -7.33 28.28 -5.14
N GLY A 443 -7.08 27.29 -4.28
CA GLY A 443 -5.84 26.50 -4.29
C GLY A 443 -4.71 27.10 -3.45
N ALA A 444 -4.94 28.14 -2.64
CA ALA A 444 -3.91 28.66 -1.76
C ALA A 444 -3.83 27.85 -0.46
N ILE A 445 -2.60 27.46 -0.08
CA ILE A 445 -2.34 26.79 1.19
C ILE A 445 -2.49 27.80 2.31
N ARG A 446 -3.47 27.61 3.19
CA ARG A 446 -3.73 28.48 4.33
C ARG A 446 -2.94 28.06 5.57
N LYS A 447 -2.86 26.76 5.85
CA LYS A 447 -2.25 26.26 7.07
C LYS A 447 -1.78 24.81 6.92
N ARG A 448 -0.79 24.44 7.74
CA ARG A 448 -0.40 23.05 8.01
C ARG A 448 -0.72 22.74 9.47
N ILE A 449 -1.48 21.69 9.69
CA ILE A 449 -1.98 21.27 11.01
C ILE A 449 -1.25 19.99 11.38
N ALA A 450 -0.48 20.01 12.46
CA ALA A 450 0.30 18.87 12.94
C ALA A 450 -0.39 18.24 14.15
N VAL A 451 -1.16 17.19 13.94
CA VAL A 451 -1.90 16.48 15.01
C VAL A 451 -1.52 15.00 15.11
N HIS A 452 -0.71 14.49 14.17
CA HIS A 452 -0.22 13.12 14.14
C HIS A 452 1.31 13.07 14.07
N ASN A 453 1.89 12.02 14.67
CA ASN A 453 3.33 11.71 14.61
C ASN A 453 3.68 10.63 13.57
N GLY A 454 2.81 10.37 12.63
CA GLY A 454 2.94 9.41 11.54
C GLY A 454 1.90 9.70 10.48
N ALA A 455 1.91 8.96 9.38
CA ALA A 455 1.05 9.20 8.24
C ALA A 455 -0.43 9.34 8.65
N VAL A 456 -1.06 10.46 8.30
CA VAL A 456 -2.52 10.61 8.44
C VAL A 456 -3.17 9.72 7.40
N LYS A 457 -3.95 8.72 7.84
CA LYS A 457 -4.58 7.74 6.95
C LYS A 457 -5.90 8.23 6.37
N ALA A 458 -6.74 8.79 7.22
CA ALA A 458 -8.03 9.35 6.81
C ALA A 458 -8.42 10.54 7.69
N LEU A 459 -9.29 11.36 7.14
CA LEU A 459 -9.94 12.44 7.87
C LEU A 459 -11.41 12.59 7.44
N ARG A 460 -12.22 13.19 8.32
CA ARG A 460 -13.59 13.63 8.02
C ARG A 460 -13.79 15.02 8.61
N ILE A 461 -14.60 15.81 7.92
CA ILE A 461 -15.03 17.14 8.41
C ILE A 461 -16.48 17.01 8.85
N HIS A 462 -16.78 17.54 10.01
CA HIS A 462 -18.16 17.56 10.52
C HIS A 462 -19.00 18.55 9.70
N ASP A 463 -20.20 18.17 9.31
CA ASP A 463 -21.02 18.96 8.37
C ASP A 463 -21.41 20.35 8.88
N THR A 464 -21.62 20.52 10.18
CA THR A 464 -22.13 21.76 10.78
C THR A 464 -21.18 22.41 11.80
N LYS A 465 -20.40 21.61 12.56
CA LYS A 465 -19.42 22.12 13.54
C LYS A 465 -18.08 22.35 12.85
N PRO A 466 -17.31 23.39 13.16
CA PRO A 466 -15.98 23.63 12.58
C PRO A 466 -14.92 22.68 13.20
N ILE A 467 -15.17 21.37 13.08
CA ILE A 467 -14.36 20.31 13.66
C ILE A 467 -14.01 19.29 12.57
N GLY A 468 -12.75 18.91 12.52
CA GLY A 468 -12.24 17.75 11.80
C GLY A 468 -11.94 16.60 12.75
N VAL A 469 -12.02 15.38 12.24
CA VAL A 469 -11.58 14.15 12.90
C VAL A 469 -10.59 13.46 11.97
N SER A 470 -9.49 12.95 12.51
CA SER A 470 -8.48 12.24 11.72
C SER A 470 -7.91 11.04 12.46
N CYS A 471 -7.39 10.09 11.70
CA CYS A 471 -6.72 8.92 12.23
C CYS A 471 -5.41 8.66 11.46
N GLY A 472 -4.47 7.95 12.09
CA GLY A 472 -3.14 7.84 11.56
C GLY A 472 -2.41 6.51 11.83
N ALA A 473 -1.21 6.43 11.27
CA ALA A 473 -0.28 5.34 11.46
C ALA A 473 0.24 5.26 12.90
N ASP A 474 0.20 6.38 13.63
CA ASP A 474 0.52 6.45 15.06
C ASP A 474 -0.51 5.77 15.99
N GLY A 475 -1.57 5.18 15.43
CA GLY A 475 -2.64 4.53 16.18
C GLY A 475 -3.61 5.51 16.82
N LEU A 476 -3.44 6.81 16.59
CA LEU A 476 -4.29 7.84 17.18
C LEU A 476 -5.55 8.08 16.35
N LEU A 477 -6.61 8.40 17.07
CA LEU A 477 -7.85 9.00 16.57
C LEU A 477 -8.03 10.32 17.31
N VAL A 478 -8.09 11.43 16.58
CA VAL A 478 -8.14 12.76 17.17
C VAL A 478 -9.22 13.62 16.52
N SER A 479 -9.79 14.57 17.30
CA SER A 479 -10.58 15.67 16.76
C SER A 479 -9.84 16.99 16.96
N TRP A 480 -10.00 17.89 16.01
CA TRP A 480 -9.33 19.19 15.96
C TRP A 480 -10.27 20.25 15.38
N THR A 481 -10.04 21.52 15.74
CA THR A 481 -10.77 22.64 15.12
C THR A 481 -10.26 22.86 13.69
N LEU A 482 -11.10 23.36 12.79
CA LEU A 482 -10.66 23.66 11.41
C LEU A 482 -9.55 24.74 11.38
N ASP A 483 -9.37 25.47 12.49
CA ASP A 483 -8.21 26.35 12.72
C ASP A 483 -6.94 25.58 13.16
N GLY A 484 -7.04 24.29 13.45
CA GLY A 484 -5.91 23.40 13.70
C GLY A 484 -5.55 23.17 15.15
N ASP A 485 -6.40 23.55 16.10
CA ASP A 485 -6.19 23.26 17.51
C ASP A 485 -6.71 21.86 17.84
N LEU A 486 -5.90 21.05 18.54
CA LEU A 486 -6.33 19.74 19.02
C LEU A 486 -7.47 19.91 20.04
N VAL A 487 -8.60 19.29 19.77
CA VAL A 487 -9.76 19.27 20.66
C VAL A 487 -9.71 18.06 21.60
N ARG A 488 -9.48 16.87 21.03
CA ARG A 488 -9.52 15.61 21.78
C ARG A 488 -8.73 14.50 21.11
N SER A 489 -8.11 13.66 21.93
CA SER A 489 -7.63 12.33 21.53
C SER A 489 -8.58 11.26 22.08
N PHE A 490 -8.94 10.30 21.23
CA PHE A 490 -9.82 9.17 21.57
C PHE A 490 -8.97 7.95 21.84
N ALA A 491 -9.24 7.28 22.96
CA ALA A 491 -8.44 6.13 23.36
C ALA A 491 -8.75 4.89 22.52
N GLY A 492 -7.74 4.07 22.33
CA GLY A 492 -8.02 2.67 22.21
C GLY A 492 -7.56 1.87 21.01
N HIS A 493 -7.01 2.38 19.91
CA HIS A 493 -6.37 1.53 18.91
C HIS A 493 -4.92 1.23 19.33
N THR A 494 -4.48 -0.02 19.08
CA THR A 494 -3.13 -0.49 19.42
C THR A 494 -2.28 -0.67 18.18
N ALA A 495 -2.84 -0.41 17.00
CA ALA A 495 -2.18 -0.47 15.71
C ALA A 495 -2.67 0.68 14.80
N ILE A 496 -2.18 0.74 13.58
CA ILE A 496 -2.58 1.71 12.55
C ILE A 496 -4.11 1.77 12.43
N VAL A 497 -4.66 2.99 12.39
CA VAL A 497 -6.09 3.22 12.12
C VAL A 497 -6.24 3.61 10.66
N ASP A 498 -6.88 2.75 9.86
CA ASP A 498 -6.92 2.91 8.40
C ASP A 498 -8.00 3.88 7.95
N ASP A 499 -9.16 3.96 8.62
CA ASP A 499 -10.23 4.89 8.23
C ASP A 499 -11.10 5.31 9.42
N VAL A 500 -11.76 6.45 9.27
CA VAL A 500 -12.67 7.06 10.25
C VAL A 500 -13.89 7.62 9.54
N ASP A 501 -15.06 7.57 10.17
CA ASP A 501 -16.28 8.21 9.68
C ASP A 501 -17.09 8.85 10.80
N ILE A 502 -17.91 9.85 10.46
CA ILE A 502 -18.81 10.55 11.35
C ILE A 502 -20.24 10.11 11.03
N ASP A 503 -21.04 9.82 12.04
CA ASP A 503 -22.44 9.41 11.85
C ASP A 503 -23.30 10.56 11.27
N PRO A 504 -24.44 10.25 10.61
CA PRO A 504 -25.27 11.27 9.98
C PRO A 504 -25.79 12.37 10.92
N SER A 505 -25.86 12.11 12.22
CA SER A 505 -26.27 13.12 13.21
C SER A 505 -25.10 13.99 13.72
N GLY A 506 -23.84 13.63 13.36
CA GLY A 506 -22.63 14.31 13.82
C GLY A 506 -22.33 14.12 15.31
N ARG A 507 -22.85 13.07 15.93
CA ARG A 507 -22.68 12.81 17.38
C ARG A 507 -21.69 11.71 17.69
N MET A 508 -21.46 10.81 16.73
CA MET A 508 -20.58 9.66 16.90
C MET A 508 -19.51 9.62 15.82
N ILE A 509 -18.39 9.04 16.17
CA ILE A 509 -17.33 8.71 15.25
C ILE A 509 -17.07 7.21 15.31
N ALA A 510 -16.86 6.59 14.15
CA ALA A 510 -16.44 5.22 14.05
C ALA A 510 -15.04 5.16 13.43
N SER A 511 -14.18 4.29 13.93
CA SER A 511 -12.83 4.06 13.42
C SER A 511 -12.55 2.57 13.31
N ALA A 512 -11.76 2.18 12.32
CA ALA A 512 -11.35 0.81 12.12
C ALA A 512 -9.84 0.74 11.88
N GLY A 513 -9.16 -0.14 12.59
CA GLY A 513 -7.72 -0.24 12.60
C GLY A 513 -7.21 -1.67 12.47
N ARG A 514 -5.90 -1.82 12.27
CA ARG A 514 -5.22 -3.09 12.09
C ARG A 514 -5.10 -3.91 13.39
N ASP A 515 -5.61 -3.39 14.50
CA ASP A 515 -5.91 -4.18 15.69
C ASP A 515 -7.20 -5.02 15.53
N PHE A 516 -7.79 -5.04 14.33
CA PHE A 516 -8.99 -5.77 13.94
C PHE A 516 -10.23 -5.38 14.72
N VAL A 517 -10.30 -4.15 15.21
CA VAL A 517 -11.41 -3.64 16.00
C VAL A 517 -12.08 -2.45 15.34
N LEU A 518 -13.40 -2.51 15.23
CA LEU A 518 -14.24 -1.34 14.99
C LEU A 518 -14.56 -0.69 16.33
N LYS A 519 -14.23 0.58 16.49
CA LYS A 519 -14.55 1.38 17.68
C LYS A 519 -15.50 2.50 17.33
N VAL A 520 -16.48 2.73 18.19
CA VAL A 520 -17.44 3.83 18.07
C VAL A 520 -17.38 4.66 19.34
N HIS A 521 -17.08 5.95 19.18
CA HIS A 521 -17.01 6.91 20.28
C HIS A 521 -18.06 7.98 20.14
N ARG A 522 -18.49 8.57 21.23
CA ARG A 522 -19.24 9.81 21.22
C ARG A 522 -18.26 10.97 20.97
N LEU A 523 -18.58 11.84 20.00
CA LEU A 523 -17.68 12.90 19.55
C LEU A 523 -17.44 13.96 20.64
N ASP A 524 -18.49 14.34 21.37
CA ASP A 524 -18.44 15.49 22.28
C ASP A 524 -17.64 15.20 23.56
N ASP A 525 -17.72 13.99 24.13
CA ASP A 525 -17.05 13.63 25.38
C ASP A 525 -15.98 12.55 25.28
N GLY A 526 -15.88 11.89 24.11
CA GLY A 526 -14.89 10.86 23.82
C GLY A 526 -15.21 9.49 24.41
N VAL A 527 -16.41 9.29 24.94
CA VAL A 527 -16.81 8.01 25.54
C VAL A 527 -16.84 6.92 24.48
N LEU A 528 -16.14 5.81 24.72
CA LEU A 528 -16.21 4.61 23.90
C LEU A 528 -17.57 3.94 24.11
N LEU A 529 -18.38 3.89 23.05
CA LEU A 529 -19.71 3.31 23.05
C LEU A 529 -19.69 1.83 22.65
N HIS A 530 -18.89 1.49 21.62
CA HIS A 530 -18.77 0.14 21.10
C HIS A 530 -17.32 -0.18 20.75
N ALA A 531 -16.92 -1.44 21.00
CA ALA A 531 -15.69 -2.06 20.50
C ALA A 531 -16.06 -3.43 19.94
N ILE A 532 -15.98 -3.60 18.63
CA ILE A 532 -16.45 -4.79 17.92
C ILE A 532 -15.28 -5.44 17.23
N ASN A 533 -14.99 -6.69 17.56
CA ASN A 533 -13.93 -7.47 16.92
C ASN A 533 -14.36 -7.86 15.50
N LEU A 534 -13.55 -7.46 14.51
CA LEU A 534 -13.77 -7.72 13.08
C LEU A 534 -13.21 -9.06 12.60
N GLY A 535 -12.65 -9.86 13.49
CA GLY A 535 -11.96 -11.10 13.16
C GLY A 535 -10.51 -10.83 12.73
N ARG A 536 -9.95 -11.75 11.92
CA ARG A 536 -8.55 -11.66 11.48
C ARG A 536 -8.43 -11.13 10.05
N ARG A 537 -9.22 -10.12 9.68
CA ARG A 537 -9.14 -9.46 8.37
C ARG A 537 -8.96 -7.98 8.61
N SER A 538 -7.86 -7.44 8.13
CA SER A 538 -7.54 -6.02 8.27
C SER A 538 -8.63 -5.17 7.61
N PRO A 539 -9.27 -4.25 8.35
CA PRO A 539 -10.18 -3.29 7.78
C PRO A 539 -9.39 -2.28 6.94
N LYS A 540 -10.04 -1.72 5.91
CA LYS A 540 -9.44 -0.69 5.06
C LYS A 540 -10.29 0.57 4.99
N SER A 541 -11.61 0.42 4.99
CA SER A 541 -12.55 1.53 4.81
C SER A 541 -13.75 1.38 5.71
N ILE A 542 -14.37 2.50 6.06
CA ILE A 542 -15.52 2.53 6.97
C ILE A 542 -16.56 3.54 6.50
N CYS A 543 -17.84 3.23 6.70
CA CYS A 543 -18.92 4.17 6.43
C CYS A 543 -20.11 3.92 7.37
N PHE A 544 -20.59 4.97 8.03
CA PHE A 544 -21.90 4.95 8.68
C PHE A 544 -23.00 4.91 7.62
N VAL A 545 -23.86 3.94 7.68
CA VAL A 545 -25.04 3.84 6.80
C VAL A 545 -26.29 4.39 7.45
N THR A 546 -26.37 4.30 8.78
CA THR A 546 -27.37 4.94 9.65
C THR A 546 -26.71 5.30 10.98
N GLU A 547 -27.40 6.02 11.87
CA GLU A 547 -26.92 6.28 13.24
C GLU A 547 -26.62 5.00 14.05
N SER A 548 -27.25 3.87 13.69
CA SER A 548 -27.10 2.60 14.40
C SER A 548 -26.38 1.51 13.61
N ALA A 549 -25.85 1.81 12.43
CA ALA A 549 -25.20 0.81 11.59
C ALA A 549 -23.97 1.37 10.86
N VAL A 550 -22.88 0.64 10.97
CA VAL A 550 -21.60 0.89 10.30
C VAL A 550 -21.27 -0.25 9.36
N VAL A 551 -20.75 0.07 8.18
CA VAL A 551 -20.17 -0.92 7.25
C VAL A 551 -18.67 -0.69 7.16
N VAL A 552 -17.91 -1.77 7.26
CA VAL A 552 -16.46 -1.82 7.14
C VAL A 552 -16.11 -2.64 5.91
N GLY A 553 -15.24 -2.13 5.05
CA GLY A 553 -14.61 -2.87 3.96
C GLY A 553 -13.25 -3.42 4.40
N ASP A 554 -12.98 -4.68 4.08
CA ASP A 554 -11.72 -5.32 4.42
C ASP A 554 -10.78 -5.45 3.22
N TYR A 555 -9.50 -5.70 3.47
CA TYR A 555 -8.48 -5.94 2.43
C TYR A 555 -8.71 -7.23 1.62
N TRP A 556 -9.66 -8.08 2.02
CA TRP A 556 -9.97 -9.35 1.37
C TRP A 556 -11.20 -9.27 0.44
N GLY A 557 -11.76 -8.05 0.26
CA GLY A 557 -12.94 -7.82 -0.59
C GLY A 557 -14.25 -8.11 0.11
N GLY A 558 -14.22 -8.25 1.42
CA GLY A 558 -15.41 -8.45 2.25
C GLY A 558 -16.00 -7.15 2.75
N LEU A 559 -17.30 -7.16 2.96
CA LEU A 559 -18.03 -6.14 3.73
C LEU A 559 -18.52 -6.72 5.05
N ILE A 560 -18.37 -5.94 6.11
CA ILE A 560 -18.80 -6.27 7.47
C ILE A 560 -19.76 -5.19 7.94
N ARG A 561 -21.03 -5.53 8.13
CA ARG A 561 -22.04 -4.62 8.70
C ARG A 561 -22.17 -4.88 10.20
N ALA A 562 -21.90 -3.87 10.99
CA ALA A 562 -22.14 -3.84 12.43
C ALA A 562 -23.44 -3.11 12.73
N ASP A 563 -24.41 -3.81 13.34
CA ASP A 563 -25.63 -3.25 13.91
C ASP A 563 -25.33 -2.90 15.38
N LEU A 564 -25.17 -1.61 15.65
CA LEU A 564 -24.73 -1.10 16.96
C LEU A 564 -25.82 -1.32 18.03
N ALA A 565 -27.09 -1.16 17.65
CA ALA A 565 -28.21 -1.32 18.56
C ALA A 565 -28.42 -2.77 19.02
N ARG A 566 -28.13 -3.74 18.11
CA ARG A 566 -28.30 -5.17 18.39
C ARG A 566 -26.99 -5.89 18.72
N ASN A 567 -25.86 -5.20 18.66
CA ASN A 567 -24.51 -5.77 18.78
C ASN A 567 -24.31 -6.99 17.88
N ARG A 568 -24.76 -6.89 16.62
CA ARG A 568 -24.76 -7.99 15.64
C ARG A 568 -23.90 -7.63 14.44
N VAL A 569 -23.09 -8.58 13.99
CA VAL A 569 -22.23 -8.45 12.82
C VAL A 569 -22.70 -9.37 11.70
N THR A 570 -22.84 -8.83 10.48
CA THR A 570 -23.13 -9.58 9.25
C THR A 570 -21.98 -9.38 8.29
N ARG A 571 -21.54 -10.45 7.60
CA ARG A 571 -20.43 -10.42 6.65
C ARG A 571 -20.86 -10.91 5.29
N ARG A 572 -20.31 -10.29 4.23
CA ARG A 572 -20.49 -10.73 2.84
C ARG A 572 -19.25 -10.46 2.01
N GLN A 573 -18.77 -11.46 1.28
CA GLN A 573 -17.74 -11.28 0.26
C GLN A 573 -18.40 -10.70 -0.99
N ILE A 574 -17.88 -9.57 -1.51
CA ILE A 574 -18.42 -8.89 -2.69
C ILE A 574 -17.39 -8.72 -3.81
N ALA A 575 -16.12 -8.65 -3.48
CA ALA A 575 -15.02 -8.39 -4.40
C ALA A 575 -13.96 -9.50 -4.31
N THR A 576 -13.11 -9.60 -5.31
CA THR A 576 -12.00 -10.57 -5.36
C THR A 576 -10.70 -10.02 -4.77
N ASN A 577 -10.64 -8.70 -4.48
CA ASN A 577 -9.54 -8.01 -3.84
C ASN A 577 -10.09 -6.95 -2.87
N GLY A 578 -9.22 -6.29 -2.11
CA GLY A 578 -9.59 -5.39 -1.02
C GLY A 578 -10.57 -4.28 -1.40
N ILE A 579 -11.46 -3.95 -0.48
CA ILE A 579 -12.36 -2.80 -0.58
C ILE A 579 -11.59 -1.56 -0.16
N SER A 580 -11.17 -0.76 -1.13
CA SER A 580 -10.30 0.39 -0.93
C SER A 580 -11.00 1.57 -0.26
N SER A 581 -12.26 1.83 -0.60
CA SER A 581 -13.03 2.94 -0.05
C SER A 581 -14.53 2.65 -0.06
N LEU A 582 -15.25 3.29 0.84
CA LEU A 582 -16.71 3.25 0.97
C LEU A 582 -17.27 4.67 1.05
N CYS A 583 -18.34 4.95 0.30
CA CYS A 583 -19.10 6.17 0.47
C CYS A 583 -20.60 5.94 0.28
N ARG A 584 -21.43 6.78 0.89
CA ARG A 584 -22.87 6.77 0.67
C ARG A 584 -23.19 7.33 -0.72
N SER A 585 -24.10 6.67 -1.44
CA SER A 585 -24.64 7.08 -2.74
C SER A 585 -26.18 6.88 -2.70
N GLY A 586 -26.90 7.95 -2.34
CA GLY A 586 -28.32 7.86 -2.05
C GLY A 586 -28.63 6.88 -0.92
N GLU A 587 -29.49 5.89 -1.20
CA GLU A 587 -29.84 4.80 -0.26
C GLU A 587 -28.83 3.63 -0.30
N PHE A 588 -27.86 3.66 -1.19
CA PHE A 588 -26.85 2.63 -1.38
C PHE A 588 -25.47 3.05 -0.83
N LEU A 589 -24.55 2.08 -0.85
CA LEU A 589 -23.11 2.28 -0.69
C LEU A 589 -22.42 2.06 -2.02
N ALA A 590 -21.55 2.97 -2.42
CA ALA A 590 -20.56 2.72 -3.45
C ALA A 590 -19.27 2.22 -2.76
N ALA A 591 -18.78 1.06 -3.20
CA ALA A 591 -17.58 0.41 -2.71
C ALA A 591 -16.58 0.26 -3.86
N SER A 592 -15.46 0.98 -3.82
CA SER A 592 -14.37 0.77 -4.75
C SER A 592 -13.47 -0.38 -4.30
N SER A 593 -12.87 -1.08 -5.26
CA SER A 593 -12.02 -2.23 -4.97
C SER A 593 -10.74 -2.23 -5.82
N TYR A 594 -9.70 -2.82 -5.27
CA TYR A 594 -8.44 -3.09 -5.96
C TYR A 594 -8.57 -4.13 -7.08
N ASP A 595 -9.72 -4.81 -7.21
CA ASP A 595 -10.01 -5.71 -8.34
C ASP A 595 -10.45 -4.98 -9.63
N GLY A 596 -10.51 -3.65 -9.60
CA GLY A 596 -10.87 -2.82 -10.74
C GLY A 596 -12.37 -2.67 -10.95
N ALA A 597 -13.16 -2.82 -9.88
CA ALA A 597 -14.60 -2.63 -9.90
C ALA A 597 -15.07 -1.63 -8.84
N ILE A 598 -16.22 -1.00 -9.12
CA ILE A 598 -17.02 -0.25 -8.15
C ILE A 598 -18.35 -1.00 -7.99
N TYR A 599 -18.66 -1.36 -6.78
CA TYR A 599 -19.87 -2.09 -6.42
C TYR A 599 -20.89 -1.15 -5.80
N LEU A 600 -22.12 -1.16 -6.32
CA LEU A 600 -23.27 -0.55 -5.65
C LEU A 600 -23.92 -1.59 -4.75
N VAL A 601 -23.98 -1.30 -3.46
CA VAL A 601 -24.35 -2.27 -2.43
C VAL A 601 -25.52 -1.76 -1.61
N ARG A 602 -26.51 -2.61 -1.38
CA ARG A 602 -27.61 -2.33 -0.45
C ARG A 602 -27.11 -2.50 0.99
N PRO A 603 -27.15 -1.43 1.83
CA PRO A 603 -26.55 -1.47 3.16
C PRO A 603 -27.22 -2.45 4.14
N SER A 604 -28.50 -2.75 3.94
CA SER A 604 -29.30 -3.57 4.88
C SER A 604 -28.88 -5.03 4.91
N ASP A 605 -28.49 -5.59 3.75
CA ASP A 605 -28.15 -7.00 3.57
C ASP A 605 -26.79 -7.22 2.89
N LEU A 606 -26.05 -6.15 2.57
CA LEU A 606 -24.78 -6.12 1.87
C LEU A 606 -24.85 -6.76 0.46
N LYS A 607 -26.01 -6.80 -0.15
CA LYS A 607 -26.18 -7.38 -1.50
C LYS A 607 -25.70 -6.37 -2.54
N VAL A 608 -24.86 -6.82 -3.46
CA VAL A 608 -24.48 -6.07 -4.65
C VAL A 608 -25.72 -5.94 -5.55
N VAL A 609 -26.05 -4.71 -5.89
CA VAL A 609 -27.19 -4.35 -6.74
C VAL A 609 -26.73 -4.12 -8.18
N ASN A 610 -25.61 -3.43 -8.33
CA ASN A 610 -25.00 -3.15 -9.63
C ASN A 610 -23.47 -3.09 -9.50
N THR A 611 -22.76 -3.18 -10.62
CA THR A 611 -21.30 -3.16 -10.66
C THR A 611 -20.82 -2.41 -11.89
N LEU A 612 -19.80 -1.57 -11.72
CA LEU A 612 -19.11 -0.90 -12.79
C LEU A 612 -17.64 -1.33 -12.81
N THR A 613 -17.17 -1.87 -13.93
CA THR A 613 -15.78 -2.32 -14.09
C THR A 613 -14.97 -1.38 -14.98
N ALA A 614 -13.66 -1.31 -14.77
CA ALA A 614 -12.76 -0.51 -15.60
C ALA A 614 -12.60 -1.07 -17.02
N MET A 615 -12.96 -2.33 -17.26
CA MET A 615 -12.88 -2.95 -18.58
C MET A 615 -13.90 -2.33 -19.54
N VAL A 616 -13.41 -1.76 -20.62
CA VAL A 616 -14.23 -1.55 -21.83
C VAL A 616 -14.64 -2.91 -22.34
N GLN A 617 -15.93 -3.25 -22.27
CA GLN A 617 -16.45 -4.39 -23.04
C GLN A 617 -16.10 -4.11 -24.51
N ARG A 618 -15.19 -4.90 -25.12
CA ARG A 618 -15.08 -4.93 -26.56
C ARG A 618 -16.47 -5.30 -27.08
N ALA A 619 -17.09 -4.40 -27.81
CA ALA A 619 -18.27 -4.73 -28.58
C ALA A 619 -17.92 -5.99 -29.39
N PRO A 620 -18.83 -6.99 -29.45
CA PRO A 620 -18.58 -8.15 -30.29
C PRO A 620 -18.28 -7.63 -31.70
N ALA A 621 -17.14 -8.06 -32.26
CA ALA A 621 -16.78 -7.71 -33.62
C ALA A 621 -17.98 -8.03 -34.49
N GLY A 622 -18.57 -6.99 -35.10
CA GLY A 622 -19.71 -7.13 -35.98
C GLY A 622 -19.38 -8.19 -37.00
N GLY A 623 -20.17 -9.25 -37.03
CA GLY A 623 -20.06 -10.26 -38.07
C GLY A 623 -20.29 -9.58 -39.41
N ASP A 624 -19.30 -9.69 -40.29
CA ASP A 624 -19.48 -9.39 -41.69
C ASP A 624 -20.66 -10.21 -42.22
N ALA A 625 -21.75 -9.51 -42.49
CA ALA A 625 -22.80 -10.03 -43.36
C ALA A 625 -22.33 -9.74 -44.80
N GLY A 626 -21.75 -10.77 -45.43
CA GLY A 626 -21.58 -10.86 -46.88
C GLY A 626 -22.76 -11.62 -47.48
#